data_0a85694cd424a7395240d8cce55b7954
#
_entry.id   0a85694cd424a7395240d8cce55b7954
#
_cell.length_a   1.000
_cell.length_b   1.000
_cell.length_c   1.000
_cell.angle_alpha   90.00
_cell.angle_beta   90.00
_cell.angle_gamma   90.00
#
_symmetry.space_group_name_H-M   'P 1'
#
loop_
_entity.id
_entity.type
_entity.pdbx_description
1 polymer ?
#
loop_
_entity_poly.entity_id
_entity_poly.type
_entity_poly.pdbx_seq_one_letter_code
_entity_poly.pdbx_strand_id
1 'polypeptide(L)'
;MAYKKIIFLILFLASNSWAQVSYIDYPSPFHSTIGKSGMVVSQNQASSDIGVEILKMGGNAVDAAVAVGFSLAITLPRAGNLG
;
A
#
# COMPACT_ATOMS: atom_id res chain seq x y z
N MET A 1 -47.03 -33.70 3.43
CA MET A 1 -46.30 -32.93 2.40
C MET A 1 -45.04 -32.27 3.00
N ALA A 2 -44.43 -32.95 3.96
CA ALA A 2 -43.22 -32.44 4.64
C ALA A 2 -42.01 -32.33 3.70
N TYR A 3 -41.91 -33.15 2.67
CA TYR A 3 -40.81 -33.13 1.71
C TYR A 3 -40.69 -31.80 0.92
N LYS A 4 -41.82 -31.14 0.62
CA LYS A 4 -41.81 -29.84 -0.06
C LYS A 4 -41.19 -28.75 0.82
N LYS A 5 -41.45 -28.78 2.11
CA LYS A 5 -40.81 -27.87 3.09
C LYS A 5 -39.31 -28.14 3.24
N ILE A 6 -38.94 -29.42 3.23
CA ILE A 6 -37.56 -29.85 3.31
C ILE A 6 -36.77 -29.42 2.05
N ILE A 7 -37.34 -29.62 0.86
CA ILE A 7 -36.74 -29.16 -0.40
C ILE A 7 -36.55 -27.65 -0.40
N PHE A 8 -37.54 -26.90 0.08
CA PHE A 8 -37.44 -25.44 0.15
C PHE A 8 -36.37 -25.00 1.15
N LEU A 9 -36.22 -25.70 2.27
CA LEU A 9 -35.17 -25.44 3.25
C LEU A 9 -33.75 -25.71 2.67
N ILE A 10 -33.60 -26.82 1.94
CA ILE A 10 -32.34 -27.18 1.30
C ILE A 10 -31.96 -26.14 0.21
N LEU A 11 -32.91 -25.70 -0.59
CA LEU A 11 -32.70 -24.66 -1.58
C LEU A 11 -32.32 -23.31 -0.94
N PHE A 12 -32.92 -22.99 0.20
CA PHE A 12 -32.61 -21.77 0.94
C PHE A 12 -31.21 -21.81 1.57
N LEU A 13 -30.79 -22.96 2.07
CA LEU A 13 -29.44 -23.18 2.61
C LEU A 13 -28.35 -23.18 1.52
N ALA A 14 -28.68 -23.62 0.32
CA ALA A 14 -27.74 -23.66 -0.81
C ALA A 14 -27.44 -22.26 -1.38
N SER A 15 -28.27 -21.27 -1.13
CA SER A 15 -28.12 -19.92 -1.68
C SER A 15 -27.13 -19.03 -0.92
N ASN A 16 -26.55 -19.49 0.19
CA ASN A 16 -25.72 -18.66 1.06
C ASN A 16 -24.21 -18.82 0.88
N SER A 17 -23.74 -19.45 -0.21
CA SER A 17 -22.37 -19.96 -0.25
C SER A 17 -21.37 -19.18 -1.07
N TRP A 18 -21.67 -17.94 -1.49
CA TRP A 18 -20.71 -17.17 -2.30
C TRP A 18 -20.23 -15.92 -1.57
N ALA A 19 -19.63 -16.11 -0.39
CA ALA A 19 -18.79 -15.08 0.16
C ALA A 19 -17.44 -15.09 -0.59
N GLN A 20 -17.37 -14.38 -1.69
CA GLN A 20 -16.08 -14.07 -2.30
C GLN A 20 -15.37 -13.08 -1.40
N VAL A 21 -14.37 -13.56 -0.70
CA VAL A 21 -13.34 -12.67 -0.16
C VAL A 21 -12.66 -12.03 -1.37
N SER A 22 -12.81 -10.72 -1.51
CA SER A 22 -12.02 -9.97 -2.49
C SER A 22 -10.55 -10.10 -2.13
N TYR A 23 -9.89 -11.10 -2.70
CA TYR A 23 -8.45 -11.15 -2.70
C TYR A 23 -7.96 -9.99 -3.57
N ILE A 24 -7.29 -9.03 -2.95
CA ILE A 24 -6.62 -7.97 -3.70
C ILE A 24 -5.42 -8.61 -4.37
N ASP A 25 -5.61 -9.05 -5.61
CA ASP A 25 -4.52 -9.53 -6.44
C ASP A 25 -3.79 -8.29 -6.98
N TYR A 26 -2.62 -8.00 -6.42
CA TYR A 26 -1.72 -7.02 -7.00
C TYR A 26 -1.05 -7.65 -8.22
N PRO A 27 -1.32 -7.16 -9.45
CA PRO A 27 -0.81 -7.77 -10.68
C PRO A 27 0.72 -7.64 -10.84
N SER A 28 1.38 -6.88 -9.98
CA SER A 28 2.84 -6.78 -9.98
C SER A 28 3.42 -7.56 -8.81
N PRO A 29 4.35 -8.49 -9.07
CA PRO A 29 5.06 -9.15 -8.00
C PRO A 29 5.84 -8.11 -7.18
N PHE A 30 5.68 -8.18 -5.86
CA PHE A 30 6.49 -7.36 -4.96
C PHE A 30 7.95 -7.83 -5.06
N HIS A 31 8.75 -7.08 -5.78
CA HIS A 31 10.19 -7.28 -5.80
C HIS A 31 10.82 -6.43 -4.70
N SER A 32 11.59 -7.09 -3.84
CA SER A 32 12.41 -6.39 -2.87
C SER A 32 13.44 -5.53 -3.60
N THR A 33 13.49 -4.26 -3.28
CA THR A 33 14.54 -3.35 -3.76
C THR A 33 15.73 -3.44 -2.82
N ILE A 34 16.90 -3.69 -3.37
CA ILE A 34 18.13 -3.81 -2.60
C ILE A 34 18.96 -2.54 -2.78
N GLY A 35 19.17 -1.80 -1.69
CA GLY A 35 20.09 -0.67 -1.64
C GLY A 35 21.45 -1.10 -1.12
N LYS A 36 22.53 -0.77 -1.84
CA LYS A 36 23.91 -1.10 -1.43
C LYS A 36 24.55 0.00 -0.56
N SER A 37 24.33 1.26 -0.90
CA SER A 37 24.96 2.42 -0.24
C SER A 37 23.97 3.24 0.58
N GLY A 38 22.70 3.04 0.36
CA GLY A 38 21.61 3.74 1.05
C GLY A 38 20.28 3.46 0.37
N MET A 39 19.23 3.79 1.07
CA MET A 39 17.88 3.62 0.56
C MET A 39 16.97 4.71 1.13
N VAL A 40 16.04 5.18 0.32
CA VAL A 40 14.97 6.08 0.74
C VAL A 40 13.64 5.46 0.36
N VAL A 41 12.72 5.42 1.31
CA VAL A 41 11.37 4.90 1.11
C VAL A 41 10.37 5.95 1.56
N SER A 42 9.44 6.28 0.70
CA SER A 42 8.31 7.15 1.01
C SER A 42 7.07 6.75 0.21
N GLN A 43 5.93 7.36 0.51
CA GLN A 43 4.69 7.11 -0.22
C GLN A 43 4.64 7.77 -1.61
N ASN A 44 5.61 8.61 -1.94
CA ASN A 44 5.65 9.32 -3.21
C ASN A 44 7.01 9.16 -3.86
N GLN A 45 7.04 8.74 -5.12
CA GLN A 45 8.28 8.49 -5.86
C GLN A 45 9.15 9.74 -5.96
N ALA A 46 8.57 10.89 -6.28
CA ALA A 46 9.31 12.14 -6.39
C ALA A 46 9.99 12.54 -5.07
N SER A 47 9.30 12.30 -3.94
CA SER A 47 9.88 12.56 -2.61
C SER A 47 11.00 11.58 -2.27
N SER A 48 10.88 10.32 -2.64
CA SER A 48 11.96 9.34 -2.48
C SER A 48 13.17 9.72 -3.33
N ASP A 49 12.97 10.15 -4.56
CA ASP A 49 14.05 10.60 -5.45
C ASP A 49 14.81 11.79 -4.87
N ILE A 50 14.12 12.76 -4.29
CA ILE A 50 14.73 13.89 -3.57
C ILE A 50 15.61 13.41 -2.43
N GLY A 51 15.14 12.47 -1.62
CA GLY A 51 15.92 11.89 -0.54
C GLY A 51 17.19 11.19 -1.04
N VAL A 52 17.10 10.45 -2.15
CA VAL A 52 18.25 9.81 -2.80
C VAL A 52 19.26 10.84 -3.30
N GLU A 53 18.80 11.94 -3.91
CA GLU A 53 19.67 13.01 -4.36
C GLU A 53 20.45 13.66 -3.19
N ILE A 54 19.78 13.89 -2.05
CA ILE A 54 20.46 14.39 -0.84
C ILE A 54 21.56 13.44 -0.38
N LEU A 55 21.31 12.13 -0.37
CA LEU A 55 22.32 11.13 0.00
C LEU A 55 23.50 11.12 -1.00
N LYS A 56 23.21 11.23 -2.30
CA LYS A 56 24.24 11.30 -3.36
C LYS A 56 25.13 12.56 -3.24
N MET A 57 24.57 13.67 -2.79
CA MET A 57 25.33 14.90 -2.54
C MET A 57 26.17 14.85 -1.26
N GLY A 58 26.19 13.75 -0.55
CA GLY A 58 26.95 13.56 0.69
C GLY A 58 26.17 13.90 1.96
N GLY A 59 24.86 14.14 1.88
CA GLY A 59 24.01 14.30 3.04
C GLY A 59 23.84 13.02 3.83
N ASN A 60 23.52 13.14 5.09
CA ASN A 60 23.25 11.99 5.95
C ASN A 60 21.75 11.62 5.94
N ALA A 61 21.38 10.57 6.68
CA ALA A 61 20.00 10.10 6.75
C ALA A 61 19.03 11.17 7.30
N VAL A 62 19.48 12.03 8.20
CA VAL A 62 18.65 13.13 8.74
C VAL A 62 18.41 14.20 7.69
N ASP A 63 19.43 14.56 6.91
CA ASP A 63 19.28 15.51 5.81
C ASP A 63 18.29 15.00 4.77
N ALA A 64 18.39 13.72 4.40
CA ALA A 64 17.45 13.08 3.49
C ALA A 64 16.02 13.03 4.06
N ALA A 65 15.87 12.71 5.33
CA ALA A 65 14.57 12.66 5.99
C ALA A 65 13.88 14.04 6.03
N VAL A 66 14.64 15.09 6.31
CA VAL A 66 14.12 16.48 6.28
C VAL A 66 13.66 16.86 4.87
N ALA A 67 14.47 16.59 3.86
CA ALA A 67 14.13 16.90 2.46
C ALA A 67 12.89 16.13 1.99
N VAL A 68 12.78 14.86 2.33
CA VAL A 68 11.60 14.03 2.03
C VAL A 68 10.37 14.57 2.74
N GLY A 69 10.48 14.94 4.02
CA GLY A 69 9.38 15.50 4.79
C GLY A 69 8.81 16.78 4.17
N PHE A 70 9.66 17.72 3.78
CA PHE A 70 9.25 18.94 3.08
C PHE A 70 8.63 18.64 1.72
N SER A 71 9.20 17.72 0.97
CA SER A 71 8.66 17.27 -0.32
C SER A 71 7.27 16.66 -0.17
N LEU A 72 7.06 15.81 0.82
CA LEU A 72 5.75 15.18 1.09
C LEU A 72 4.68 16.19 1.48
N ALA A 73 5.02 17.30 2.10
CA ALA A 73 4.06 18.36 2.39
C ALA A 73 3.44 18.95 1.11
N ILE A 74 4.16 18.88 0.00
CA ILE A 74 3.71 19.35 -1.32
C ILE A 74 3.07 18.22 -2.12
N THR A 75 3.73 17.07 -2.17
CA THR A 75 3.33 15.94 -3.04
C THR A 75 2.24 15.08 -2.43
N LEU A 76 2.10 15.08 -1.13
CA LEU A 76 1.10 14.31 -0.38
C LEU A 76 0.43 15.17 0.71
N PRO A 77 -0.27 16.26 0.33
CA PRO A 77 -0.75 17.27 1.29
C PRO A 77 -1.74 16.74 2.32
N ARG A 78 -2.42 15.64 2.04
CA ARG A 78 -3.37 15.00 2.98
C ARG A 78 -2.69 14.29 4.15
N ALA A 79 -1.41 13.95 4.04
CA ALA A 79 -0.66 13.18 5.03
C ALA A 79 0.75 13.72 5.29
N GLY A 80 1.37 14.38 4.32
CA GLY A 80 2.66 15.06 4.44
C GLY A 80 2.49 16.44 5.08
N ASN A 81 2.38 16.50 6.40
CA ASN A 81 2.10 17.72 7.13
C ASN A 81 3.30 18.10 8.00
N LEU A 82 3.67 19.38 7.99
CA LEU A 82 4.75 19.95 8.79
C LEU A 82 4.29 20.58 10.11
N GLY A 83 3.06 20.29 10.50
CA GLY A 83 2.51 20.78 11.76
C GLY A 83 1.10 21.35 11.63
#